data_f1a41940ee76bf88236864f3b4523018
#
_entry.id   f1a41940ee76bf88236864f3b4523018
#
_cell.length_a   1.000
_cell.length_b   1.000
_cell.length_c   1.000
_cell.angle_alpha   90.00
_cell.angle_beta   90.00
_cell.angle_gamma   90.00
#
_symmetry.space_group_name_H-M   'P 1'
#
loop_
_entity.id
_entity.type
_entity.pdbx_description
1 polymer ?
#
loop_
_entity_poly.entity_id
_entity_poly.type
_entity_poly.pdbx_seq_one_letter_code
_entity_poly.pdbx_strand_id
1 'polypeptide(L)'
;MNPAVIIPTFHTAPTKRGASKPSNLYDHPTPLNEQGTLGRCLNSLQQVRGLGQVIILVAAEGGVEDEAAKKVQNIANQFPQMHTLVIGRAEAEIVQQRLDQLGFGGQQEAIGLTGYSAIRNLGLVVAQVLGFDSVVFIDDDETIEDEAFLEKAMYGLGKLTKKGIPILAKSGFYFNDEGTYYSKSQNRWYNHFWQQGRAFNNWISKAMSGPRLSRSNHVCGGCLALHRETYRRLSFDPWILRGEDLDYLLDLRMYGSDIWFDNQWSLTHRPPRDRHEGHRFYRDIFRWVYEYYKIEFSRAQIDLLQIKPSSLMPYPGPFLEPGITKRIKRTAFLRSLARPDKKRYREGAKAAAGEATEYAQEHCMKYFEFQYTWGDIMARMESDGGLRQALVQAAIARQSGGEVVVEAAAPAGASADGAGNASDLLEPAVANLDPGMTAEIRLNINEE
;
A
#
# COMPACT_ATOMS: atom_id res chain seq x y z
N MET A 1 -7.25 16.94 -10.60
CA MET A 1 -6.30 16.31 -9.67
C MET A 1 -5.15 15.77 -10.48
N ASN A 2 -3.96 15.81 -9.90
CA ASN A 2 -2.71 15.30 -10.49
C ASN A 2 -2.27 14.05 -9.70
N PRO A 3 -2.72 12.83 -10.07
CA PRO A 3 -2.38 11.61 -9.37
C PRO A 3 -1.00 11.08 -9.76
N ALA A 4 -0.22 10.61 -8.77
CA ALA A 4 0.89 9.71 -9.01
C ALA A 4 0.44 8.25 -8.86
N VAL A 5 0.87 7.38 -9.76
CA VAL A 5 0.73 5.92 -9.60
C VAL A 5 1.97 5.41 -8.87
N ILE A 6 1.79 4.66 -7.79
CA ILE A 6 2.90 4.11 -6.98
C ILE A 6 2.86 2.58 -7.06
N ILE A 7 3.99 1.99 -7.48
CA ILE A 7 4.12 0.54 -7.68
C ILE A 7 5.30 0.03 -6.86
N PRO A 8 5.07 -0.63 -5.71
CA PRO A 8 6.13 -1.35 -5.03
C PRO A 8 6.44 -2.67 -5.76
N THR A 9 7.73 -3.02 -5.84
CA THR A 9 8.19 -4.30 -6.39
C THR A 9 9.32 -4.85 -5.53
N PHE A 10 9.39 -6.17 -5.38
CA PHE A 10 10.39 -6.82 -4.54
C PHE A 10 11.24 -7.84 -5.29
N HIS A 11 12.57 -7.73 -5.14
CA HIS A 11 13.54 -8.56 -5.81
C HIS A 11 14.44 -9.33 -4.83
N THR A 12 14.81 -10.55 -5.21
CA THR A 12 15.75 -11.40 -4.46
C THR A 12 16.94 -11.79 -5.30
N ALA A 13 17.97 -12.29 -4.64
CA ALA A 13 19.12 -12.89 -5.31
C ALA A 13 18.68 -13.97 -6.32
N PRO A 14 19.51 -14.25 -7.34
CA PRO A 14 19.20 -15.28 -8.32
C PRO A 14 18.92 -16.63 -7.68
N THR A 15 17.87 -17.31 -8.10
CA THR A 15 17.49 -18.63 -7.60
C THR A 15 17.60 -19.69 -8.69
N LYS A 16 17.76 -20.95 -8.28
CA LYS A 16 17.59 -22.08 -9.21
C LYS A 16 16.12 -22.14 -9.64
N ARG A 17 15.90 -22.31 -10.94
CA ARG A 17 14.56 -22.30 -11.55
C ARG A 17 13.57 -23.17 -10.75
N GLY A 18 12.49 -22.57 -10.28
CA GLY A 18 11.44 -23.24 -9.50
C GLY A 18 11.71 -23.37 -7.98
N ALA A 19 12.80 -22.85 -7.45
CA ALA A 19 13.12 -22.81 -6.03
C ALA A 19 12.71 -21.43 -5.45
N SER A 20 11.44 -21.23 -5.14
CA SER A 20 11.05 -20.07 -4.32
C SER A 20 11.22 -20.39 -2.85
N LYS A 21 11.97 -19.55 -2.12
CA LYS A 21 11.97 -19.58 -0.65
C LYS A 21 10.83 -18.66 -0.15
N PRO A 22 10.14 -19.05 0.94
CA PRO A 22 9.17 -18.14 1.56
C PRO A 22 9.93 -16.91 2.07
N SER A 23 9.48 -15.72 1.69
CA SER A 23 9.99 -14.48 2.25
C SER A 23 9.23 -14.14 3.54
N ASN A 24 9.94 -13.59 4.53
CA ASN A 24 9.31 -13.06 5.73
C ASN A 24 8.82 -11.61 5.54
N LEU A 25 9.27 -10.94 4.46
CA LEU A 25 8.96 -9.53 4.20
C LEU A 25 7.84 -9.36 3.17
N TYR A 26 7.89 -10.10 2.04
CA TYR A 26 6.96 -9.92 0.93
C TYR A 26 6.45 -11.27 0.41
N ASP A 27 5.22 -11.28 -0.12
CA ASP A 27 4.55 -12.52 -0.53
C ASP A 27 5.10 -13.12 -1.84
N HIS A 28 5.48 -12.28 -2.81
CA HIS A 28 5.84 -12.70 -4.17
C HIS A 28 7.16 -12.09 -4.63
N PRO A 29 8.31 -12.52 -4.03
CA PRO A 29 9.59 -11.99 -4.44
C PRO A 29 9.93 -12.44 -5.87
N THR A 30 10.47 -11.51 -6.68
CA THR A 30 10.96 -11.78 -8.03
C THR A 30 12.47 -11.98 -8.01
N PRO A 31 13.00 -13.19 -8.28
CA PRO A 31 14.44 -13.42 -8.43
C PRO A 31 15.03 -12.55 -9.55
N LEU A 32 16.28 -12.09 -9.39
CA LEU A 32 16.93 -11.25 -10.41
C LEU A 32 17.06 -11.94 -11.77
N ASN A 33 17.18 -13.24 -11.80
CA ASN A 33 17.25 -14.05 -13.03
C ASN A 33 15.89 -14.44 -13.63
N GLU A 34 14.77 -13.96 -13.07
CA GLU A 34 13.43 -14.19 -13.59
C GLU A 34 12.81 -12.87 -14.11
N GLN A 35 11.93 -12.94 -15.10
CA GLN A 35 11.33 -11.76 -15.71
C GLN A 35 10.42 -11.00 -14.73
N GLY A 36 9.70 -11.73 -13.86
CA GLY A 36 8.75 -11.16 -12.91
C GLY A 36 7.46 -10.65 -13.55
N THR A 37 6.73 -9.86 -12.80
CA THR A 37 5.37 -9.37 -13.12
C THR A 37 5.33 -7.90 -13.55
N LEU A 38 6.29 -7.08 -13.09
CA LEU A 38 6.31 -5.63 -13.29
C LEU A 38 6.17 -5.22 -14.76
N GLY A 39 6.87 -5.88 -15.70
CA GLY A 39 6.79 -5.53 -17.13
C GLY A 39 5.37 -5.69 -17.69
N ARG A 40 4.61 -6.68 -17.22
CA ARG A 40 3.19 -6.87 -17.58
C ARG A 40 2.30 -5.80 -16.97
N CYS A 41 2.55 -5.42 -15.71
CA CYS A 41 1.86 -4.33 -15.04
C CYS A 41 2.05 -3.02 -15.82
N LEU A 42 3.29 -2.62 -16.09
CA LEU A 42 3.60 -1.40 -16.84
C LEU A 42 3.00 -1.43 -18.27
N ASN A 43 3.06 -2.58 -18.95
CA ASN A 43 2.45 -2.70 -20.27
C ASN A 43 0.94 -2.41 -20.23
N SER A 44 0.25 -2.85 -19.19
CA SER A 44 -1.19 -2.61 -19.05
C SER A 44 -1.54 -1.15 -18.74
N LEU A 45 -0.61 -0.40 -18.16
CA LEU A 45 -0.79 1.01 -17.86
C LEU A 45 -0.73 1.92 -19.09
N GLN A 46 -0.10 1.49 -20.19
CA GLN A 46 0.05 2.32 -21.40
C GLN A 46 -1.28 2.77 -22.01
N GLN A 47 -2.34 2.00 -21.82
CA GLN A 47 -3.67 2.34 -22.35
C GLN A 47 -4.49 3.23 -21.42
N VAL A 48 -4.01 3.49 -20.19
CA VAL A 48 -4.77 4.24 -19.17
C VAL A 48 -4.75 5.73 -19.49
N ARG A 49 -5.93 6.32 -19.68
CA ARG A 49 -6.05 7.74 -19.97
C ARG A 49 -5.70 8.58 -18.75
N GLY A 50 -4.96 9.67 -18.99
CA GLY A 50 -4.53 10.58 -17.93
C GLY A 50 -3.42 10.02 -17.03
N LEU A 51 -2.69 8.99 -17.48
CA LEU A 51 -1.52 8.51 -16.79
C LEU A 51 -0.45 9.60 -16.80
N GLY A 52 -0.11 10.08 -15.60
CA GLY A 52 0.98 11.01 -15.37
C GLY A 52 2.24 10.28 -14.88
N GLN A 53 2.71 10.64 -13.69
CA GLN A 53 3.90 10.06 -13.09
C GLN A 53 3.64 8.65 -12.54
N VAL A 54 4.52 7.71 -12.86
CA VAL A 54 4.60 6.39 -12.24
C VAL A 54 5.86 6.33 -11.36
N ILE A 55 5.69 6.09 -10.07
CA ILE A 55 6.77 5.94 -9.08
C ILE A 55 6.91 4.45 -8.78
N ILE A 56 8.06 3.88 -9.10
CA ILE A 56 8.35 2.45 -8.88
C ILE A 56 9.30 2.35 -7.68
N LEU A 57 8.84 1.73 -6.61
CA LEU A 57 9.61 1.56 -5.37
C LEU A 57 10.25 0.18 -5.37
N VAL A 58 11.58 0.12 -5.34
CA VAL A 58 12.34 -1.13 -5.51
C VAL A 58 12.87 -1.62 -4.18
N ALA A 59 12.15 -2.54 -3.56
CA ALA A 59 12.68 -3.32 -2.45
C ALA A 59 13.54 -4.47 -2.96
N ALA A 60 14.59 -4.82 -2.23
CA ALA A 60 15.44 -5.93 -2.59
C ALA A 60 15.99 -6.66 -1.36
N GLU A 61 16.35 -7.93 -1.54
CA GLU A 61 17.15 -8.69 -0.56
C GLU A 61 18.52 -8.05 -0.42
N GLY A 62 19.10 -8.08 0.81
CA GLY A 62 20.39 -7.48 1.07
C GLY A 62 21.51 -8.00 0.16
N GLY A 63 22.27 -7.06 -0.40
CA GLY A 63 23.40 -7.34 -1.30
C GLY A 63 23.06 -7.38 -2.79
N VAL A 64 21.77 -7.18 -3.17
CA VAL A 64 21.37 -7.13 -4.59
C VAL A 64 20.53 -5.88 -4.93
N GLU A 65 20.54 -4.88 -4.07
CA GLU A 65 19.68 -3.69 -4.16
C GLU A 65 19.94 -2.89 -5.44
N ASP A 66 21.21 -2.65 -5.77
CA ASP A 66 21.60 -1.86 -6.94
C ASP A 66 21.32 -2.60 -8.24
N GLU A 67 21.52 -3.93 -8.25
CA GLU A 67 21.19 -4.79 -9.39
C GLU A 67 19.67 -4.84 -9.61
N ALA A 68 18.90 -4.88 -8.53
CA ALA A 68 17.44 -4.83 -8.58
C ALA A 68 16.94 -3.50 -9.16
N ALA A 69 17.47 -2.37 -8.68
CA ALA A 69 17.11 -1.05 -9.18
C ALA A 69 17.50 -0.89 -10.67
N LYS A 70 18.68 -1.38 -11.07
CA LYS A 70 19.10 -1.40 -12.48
C LYS A 70 18.18 -2.26 -13.35
N LYS A 71 17.80 -3.45 -12.88
CA LYS A 71 16.85 -4.32 -13.57
C LYS A 71 15.50 -3.63 -13.76
N VAL A 72 14.96 -3.01 -12.71
CA VAL A 72 13.70 -2.30 -12.77
C VAL A 72 13.77 -1.10 -13.72
N GLN A 73 14.87 -0.33 -13.71
CA GLN A 73 15.08 0.75 -14.67
C GLN A 73 15.11 0.23 -16.12
N ASN A 74 15.77 -0.90 -16.37
CA ASN A 74 15.78 -1.52 -17.70
C ASN A 74 14.39 -1.97 -18.15
N ILE A 75 13.53 -2.40 -17.22
CA ILE A 75 12.13 -2.71 -17.52
C ILE A 75 11.37 -1.41 -17.84
N ALA A 76 11.52 -0.36 -17.03
CA ALA A 76 10.87 0.93 -17.23
C ALA A 76 11.26 1.57 -18.56
N ASN A 77 12.52 1.48 -18.98
CA ASN A 77 13.03 2.01 -20.25
C ASN A 77 12.40 1.35 -21.50
N GLN A 78 11.72 0.20 -21.34
CA GLN A 78 10.95 -0.41 -22.44
C GLN A 78 9.64 0.35 -22.73
N PHE A 79 9.26 1.29 -21.87
CA PHE A 79 8.04 2.11 -21.95
C PHE A 79 8.38 3.61 -22.02
N PRO A 80 9.06 4.10 -23.07
CA PRO A 80 9.61 5.46 -23.14
C PRO A 80 8.54 6.56 -23.14
N GLN A 81 7.27 6.20 -23.41
CA GLN A 81 6.15 7.14 -23.36
C GLN A 81 5.60 7.35 -21.93
N MET A 82 6.06 6.54 -20.98
CA MET A 82 5.61 6.59 -19.59
C MET A 82 6.61 7.36 -18.75
N HIS A 83 6.14 8.38 -18.04
CA HIS A 83 6.98 9.12 -17.09
C HIS A 83 7.21 8.26 -15.84
N THR A 84 8.34 7.59 -15.76
CA THR A 84 8.69 6.70 -14.65
C THR A 84 9.77 7.30 -13.77
N LEU A 85 9.63 7.13 -12.45
CA LEU A 85 10.63 7.45 -11.44
C LEU A 85 10.92 6.16 -10.65
N VAL A 86 12.14 5.64 -10.75
CA VAL A 86 12.56 4.46 -10.01
C VAL A 86 13.24 4.91 -8.72
N ILE A 87 12.74 4.46 -7.59
CA ILE A 87 13.26 4.70 -6.25
C ILE A 87 13.86 3.39 -5.73
N GLY A 88 15.16 3.29 -5.75
CA GLY A 88 15.92 2.20 -5.17
C GLY A 88 16.63 2.62 -3.88
N ARG A 89 17.65 1.85 -3.48
CA ARG A 89 18.41 2.11 -2.25
C ARG A 89 19.02 3.52 -2.23
N ALA A 90 19.66 3.96 -3.30
CA ALA A 90 20.33 5.25 -3.34
C ALA A 90 19.33 6.42 -3.17
N GLU A 91 18.19 6.39 -3.84
CA GLU A 91 17.14 7.42 -3.71
C GLU A 91 16.51 7.39 -2.31
N ALA A 92 16.31 6.22 -1.74
CA ALA A 92 15.83 6.09 -0.36
C ALA A 92 16.84 6.66 0.65
N GLU A 93 18.14 6.46 0.44
CA GLU A 93 19.22 7.05 1.25
C GLU A 93 19.21 8.58 1.16
N ILE A 94 18.96 9.20 -0.01
CA ILE A 94 18.78 10.63 -0.17
C ILE A 94 17.63 11.15 0.71
N VAL A 95 16.49 10.44 0.72
CA VAL A 95 15.36 10.78 1.58
C VAL A 95 15.75 10.68 3.06
N GLN A 96 16.43 9.60 3.47
CA GLN A 96 16.86 9.40 4.85
C GLN A 96 17.84 10.48 5.32
N GLN A 97 18.84 10.83 4.52
CA GLN A 97 19.77 11.92 4.83
C GLN A 97 19.04 13.26 5.01
N ARG A 98 18.00 13.49 4.20
CA ARG A 98 17.18 14.68 4.35
C ARG A 98 16.38 14.69 5.64
N LEU A 99 15.80 13.55 6.00
CA LEU A 99 15.11 13.39 7.30
C LEU A 99 16.07 13.64 8.48
N ASP A 100 17.29 13.12 8.41
CA ASP A 100 18.33 13.37 9.42
C ASP A 100 18.67 14.86 9.56
N GLN A 101 18.86 15.57 8.43
CA GLN A 101 19.11 17.01 8.40
C GLN A 101 17.97 17.84 9.00
N LEU A 102 16.74 17.37 8.87
CA LEU A 102 15.54 18.03 9.40
C LEU A 102 15.25 17.65 10.87
N GLY A 103 16.08 16.81 11.49
CA GLY A 103 15.93 16.36 12.85
C GLY A 103 14.97 15.17 13.05
N PHE A 104 14.61 14.47 11.97
CA PHE A 104 13.77 13.28 11.97
C PHE A 104 14.59 11.99 11.75
N GLY A 105 15.82 11.93 12.24
CA GLY A 105 16.69 10.77 12.08
C GLY A 105 16.10 9.47 12.65
N GLY A 106 16.59 8.33 12.15
CA GLY A 106 16.17 7.01 12.66
C GLY A 106 14.83 6.50 12.13
N GLN A 107 14.30 7.08 11.05
CA GLN A 107 12.99 6.70 10.48
C GLN A 107 13.06 5.61 9.40
N GLN A 108 14.19 4.93 9.22
CA GLN A 108 14.37 3.91 8.17
C GLN A 108 13.39 2.74 8.29
N GLU A 109 12.99 2.38 9.52
CA GLU A 109 11.99 1.34 9.78
C GLU A 109 10.59 1.79 9.35
N ALA A 110 10.28 3.07 9.48
CA ALA A 110 8.95 3.61 9.20
C ALA A 110 8.81 4.17 7.78
N ILE A 111 9.91 4.67 7.20
CA ILE A 111 9.97 5.27 5.86
C ILE A 111 11.17 4.65 5.14
N GLY A 112 10.96 3.61 4.34
CA GLY A 112 12.08 2.89 3.71
C GLY A 112 11.63 1.81 2.76
N LEU A 113 12.55 0.96 2.32
CA LEU A 113 12.28 -0.08 1.33
C LEU A 113 12.02 -1.45 1.96
N THR A 114 11.97 -1.55 3.29
CA THR A 114 11.83 -2.83 3.99
C THR A 114 10.49 -2.89 4.73
N GLY A 115 9.59 -3.75 4.27
CA GLY A 115 8.24 -3.92 4.83
C GLY A 115 7.14 -3.23 4.01
N TYR A 116 5.94 -3.80 4.04
CA TYR A 116 4.81 -3.33 3.23
C TYR A 116 4.41 -1.88 3.53
N SER A 117 4.39 -1.49 4.79
CA SER A 117 4.00 -0.14 5.19
C SER A 117 5.11 0.88 4.95
N ALA A 118 6.35 0.53 5.31
CA ALA A 118 7.48 1.45 5.18
C ALA A 118 7.73 1.85 3.71
N ILE A 119 7.59 0.91 2.77
CA ILE A 119 7.73 1.20 1.34
C ILE A 119 6.59 2.09 0.84
N ARG A 120 5.34 1.88 1.31
CA ARG A 120 4.22 2.76 0.98
C ARG A 120 4.43 4.15 1.59
N ASN A 121 4.90 4.26 2.83
CA ASN A 121 5.23 5.53 3.47
C ASN A 121 6.32 6.30 2.71
N LEU A 122 7.38 5.61 2.25
CA LEU A 122 8.38 6.21 1.38
C LEU A 122 7.76 6.77 0.08
N GLY A 123 6.85 6.01 -0.54
CA GLY A 123 6.11 6.45 -1.71
C GLY A 123 5.26 7.70 -1.45
N LEU A 124 4.61 7.80 -0.27
CA LEU A 124 3.84 8.98 0.13
C LEU A 124 4.75 10.20 0.36
N VAL A 125 5.92 10.02 0.97
CA VAL A 125 6.92 11.09 1.15
C VAL A 125 7.40 11.60 -0.21
N VAL A 126 7.76 10.70 -1.13
CA VAL A 126 8.19 11.07 -2.49
C VAL A 126 7.07 11.82 -3.22
N ALA A 127 5.83 11.34 -3.14
CA ALA A 127 4.67 12.01 -3.76
C ALA A 127 4.43 13.41 -3.18
N GLN A 128 4.63 13.61 -1.86
CA GLN A 128 4.50 14.89 -1.19
C GLN A 128 5.58 15.88 -1.66
N VAL A 129 6.84 15.45 -1.72
CA VAL A 129 7.98 16.26 -2.21
C VAL A 129 7.78 16.70 -3.65
N LEU A 130 7.25 15.81 -4.50
CA LEU A 130 6.96 16.08 -5.90
C LEU A 130 5.67 16.89 -6.13
N GLY A 131 4.85 17.08 -5.09
CA GLY A 131 3.67 17.96 -5.13
C GLY A 131 2.41 17.33 -5.74
N PHE A 132 2.25 16.00 -5.67
CA PHE A 132 1.04 15.33 -6.14
C PHE A 132 -0.14 15.53 -5.19
N ASP A 133 -1.34 15.79 -5.75
CA ASP A 133 -2.57 15.98 -4.97
C ASP A 133 -3.22 14.67 -4.56
N SER A 134 -2.85 13.57 -5.21
CA SER A 134 -3.37 12.23 -4.92
C SER A 134 -2.39 11.16 -5.34
N VAL A 135 -2.50 9.99 -4.75
CA VAL A 135 -1.73 8.81 -5.12
C VAL A 135 -2.67 7.64 -5.39
N VAL A 136 -2.27 6.77 -6.31
CA VAL A 136 -2.95 5.50 -6.61
C VAL A 136 -1.94 4.38 -6.48
N PHE A 137 -2.14 3.48 -5.52
CA PHE A 137 -1.31 2.29 -5.36
C PHE A 137 -1.79 1.18 -6.28
N ILE A 138 -0.83 0.50 -6.92
CA ILE A 138 -1.01 -0.69 -7.76
C ILE A 138 0.11 -1.66 -7.41
N ASP A 139 -0.18 -2.94 -7.22
CA ASP A 139 0.84 -3.95 -6.99
C ASP A 139 1.44 -4.44 -8.33
N ASP A 140 2.70 -4.87 -8.33
CA ASP A 140 3.44 -5.20 -9.57
C ASP A 140 2.93 -6.47 -10.28
N ASP A 141 2.08 -7.26 -9.64
CA ASP A 141 1.42 -8.45 -10.19
C ASP A 141 -0.03 -8.21 -10.65
N GLU A 142 -0.44 -6.94 -10.68
CA GLU A 142 -1.75 -6.50 -11.15
C GLU A 142 -1.71 -5.98 -12.59
N THR A 143 -2.83 -6.07 -13.29
CA THR A 143 -3.01 -5.54 -14.66
C THR A 143 -4.30 -4.74 -14.78
N ILE A 144 -4.26 -3.68 -15.59
CA ILE A 144 -5.37 -2.78 -15.82
C ILE A 144 -5.89 -3.01 -17.23
N GLU A 145 -7.17 -3.32 -17.34
CA GLU A 145 -7.85 -3.57 -18.63
C GLU A 145 -8.75 -2.39 -19.02
N ASP A 146 -9.01 -1.47 -18.09
CA ASP A 146 -9.91 -0.34 -18.26
C ASP A 146 -9.14 0.96 -18.53
N GLU A 147 -9.27 1.53 -19.71
CA GLU A 147 -8.64 2.79 -20.07
C GLU A 147 -9.06 3.96 -19.15
N ALA A 148 -10.27 3.91 -18.57
CA ALA A 148 -10.80 4.92 -17.65
C ALA A 148 -10.39 4.68 -16.18
N PHE A 149 -9.41 3.83 -15.92
CA PHE A 149 -9.01 3.42 -14.57
C PHE A 149 -8.73 4.60 -13.63
N LEU A 150 -7.91 5.57 -14.08
CA LEU A 150 -7.59 6.75 -13.26
C LEU A 150 -8.78 7.72 -13.13
N GLU A 151 -9.61 7.87 -14.16
CA GLU A 151 -10.86 8.65 -14.07
C GLU A 151 -11.78 8.07 -12.98
N LYS A 152 -11.88 6.72 -12.94
CA LYS A 152 -12.64 6.02 -11.90
C LYS A 152 -11.98 6.14 -10.53
N ALA A 153 -10.66 6.06 -10.43
CA ALA A 153 -9.93 6.30 -9.18
C ALA A 153 -10.24 7.69 -8.62
N MET A 154 -10.22 8.72 -9.46
CA MET A 154 -10.46 10.11 -9.07
C MET A 154 -11.96 10.45 -8.88
N TYR A 155 -12.88 9.57 -9.31
CA TYR A 155 -14.32 9.83 -9.18
C TYR A 155 -14.71 10.04 -7.72
N GLY A 156 -15.22 11.23 -7.39
CA GLY A 156 -15.63 11.61 -6.05
C GLY A 156 -14.49 11.89 -5.05
N LEU A 157 -13.25 11.53 -5.35
CA LEU A 157 -12.11 11.81 -4.48
C LEU A 157 -11.93 13.32 -4.31
N GLY A 158 -11.71 13.80 -3.07
CA GLY A 158 -11.65 15.22 -2.73
C GLY A 158 -13.00 15.94 -2.69
N LYS A 159 -14.12 15.26 -2.95
CA LYS A 159 -15.47 15.81 -2.89
C LYS A 159 -16.16 15.50 -1.57
N LEU A 160 -17.26 16.21 -1.30
CA LEU A 160 -18.12 15.92 -0.17
C LEU A 160 -19.30 15.05 -0.60
N THR A 161 -19.72 14.14 0.26
CA THR A 161 -21.01 13.45 0.14
C THR A 161 -22.16 14.43 0.32
N LYS A 162 -23.41 14.02 0.05
CA LYS A 162 -24.60 14.82 0.33
C LYS A 162 -24.73 15.23 1.81
N LYS A 163 -24.15 14.46 2.72
CA LYS A 163 -24.14 14.74 4.17
C LYS A 163 -22.92 15.57 4.61
N GLY A 164 -22.12 16.07 3.67
CA GLY A 164 -20.94 16.88 3.98
C GLY A 164 -19.72 16.07 4.42
N ILE A 165 -19.72 14.73 4.26
CA ILE A 165 -18.58 13.88 4.64
C ILE A 165 -17.57 13.87 3.49
N PRO A 166 -16.29 14.19 3.72
CA PRO A 166 -15.27 14.19 2.67
C PRO A 166 -14.91 12.77 2.23
N ILE A 167 -14.71 12.60 0.92
CA ILE A 167 -14.20 11.37 0.31
C ILE A 167 -12.71 11.57 0.04
N LEU A 168 -11.86 11.20 0.99
CA LEU A 168 -10.41 11.45 0.93
C LEU A 168 -9.59 10.18 0.69
N ALA A 169 -10.22 9.02 0.76
CA ALA A 169 -9.60 7.73 0.47
C ALA A 169 -10.62 6.80 -0.18
N LYS A 170 -10.20 6.07 -1.21
CA LYS A 170 -11.04 5.14 -1.96
C LYS A 170 -10.32 3.84 -2.20
N SER A 171 -11.05 2.73 -2.11
CA SER A 171 -10.60 1.42 -2.57
C SER A 171 -11.53 0.89 -3.65
N GLY A 172 -10.94 0.34 -4.70
CA GLY A 172 -11.63 -0.51 -5.64
C GLY A 172 -11.58 -1.98 -5.23
N PHE A 173 -11.65 -2.85 -6.23
CA PHE A 173 -11.56 -4.29 -6.06
C PHE A 173 -10.77 -4.92 -7.22
N TYR A 174 -10.44 -6.20 -7.09
CA TYR A 174 -9.77 -6.92 -8.16
C TYR A 174 -10.57 -8.14 -8.61
N PHE A 175 -10.43 -8.43 -9.91
CA PHE A 175 -10.79 -9.74 -10.45
C PHE A 175 -9.62 -10.71 -10.29
N ASN A 176 -9.89 -11.93 -9.87
CA ASN A 176 -8.92 -13.00 -9.83
C ASN A 176 -8.80 -13.71 -11.21
N ASP A 177 -7.90 -14.72 -11.32
CA ASP A 177 -7.70 -15.50 -12.55
C ASP A 177 -8.97 -16.16 -13.12
N GLU A 178 -10.01 -16.33 -12.30
CA GLU A 178 -11.30 -16.90 -12.72
C GLU A 178 -12.30 -15.83 -13.19
N GLY A 179 -11.86 -14.56 -13.28
CA GLY A 179 -12.71 -13.43 -13.66
C GLY A 179 -13.78 -13.09 -12.63
N THR A 180 -13.58 -13.45 -11.37
CA THR A 180 -14.50 -13.14 -10.27
C THR A 180 -13.80 -12.36 -9.16
N TYR A 181 -14.56 -11.54 -8.45
CA TYR A 181 -14.10 -10.80 -7.27
C TYR A 181 -14.28 -11.56 -5.95
N TYR A 182 -14.77 -12.79 -6.01
CA TYR A 182 -14.94 -13.61 -4.82
C TYR A 182 -13.64 -14.29 -4.40
N SER A 183 -13.42 -14.37 -3.09
CA SER A 183 -12.34 -15.20 -2.54
C SER A 183 -12.62 -16.69 -2.81
N LYS A 184 -11.58 -17.43 -3.23
CA LYS A 184 -11.61 -18.91 -3.44
C LYS A 184 -11.79 -19.70 -2.14
N SER A 185 -12.50 -19.14 -1.18
CA SER A 185 -12.76 -19.77 0.11
C SER A 185 -13.60 -21.01 -0.04
N GLN A 186 -13.08 -22.11 0.47
CA GLN A 186 -13.84 -23.36 0.58
C GLN A 186 -14.37 -23.53 2.00
N ASN A 187 -15.67 -23.85 2.08
CA ASN A 187 -16.29 -24.20 3.38
C ASN A 187 -15.84 -25.60 3.80
N ARG A 188 -14.64 -25.68 4.40
CA ARG A 188 -14.02 -26.92 4.87
C ARG A 188 -14.12 -27.00 6.40
N TRP A 189 -14.28 -28.19 6.94
CA TRP A 189 -14.39 -28.44 8.37
C TRP A 189 -13.24 -27.87 9.20
N TYR A 190 -12.01 -27.89 8.66
CA TYR A 190 -10.82 -27.34 9.33
C TYR A 190 -10.78 -25.80 9.36
N ASN A 191 -11.70 -25.12 8.65
CA ASN A 191 -11.88 -23.66 8.70
C ASN A 191 -13.09 -23.26 9.57
N HIS A 192 -13.74 -24.17 10.28
CA HIS A 192 -14.96 -23.90 11.03
C HIS A 192 -14.87 -22.67 11.95
N PHE A 193 -13.75 -22.49 12.65
CA PHE A 193 -13.56 -21.35 13.55
C PHE A 193 -12.99 -20.11 12.86
N TRP A 194 -12.64 -20.17 11.55
CA TRP A 194 -11.99 -19.09 10.82
C TRP A 194 -12.44 -19.08 9.35
N GLN A 195 -13.64 -18.57 9.12
CA GLN A 195 -14.27 -18.55 7.79
C GLN A 195 -14.05 -17.18 7.10
N GLN A 196 -12.82 -16.71 7.07
CA GLN A 196 -12.47 -15.37 6.56
C GLN A 196 -12.98 -15.13 5.13
N GLY A 197 -12.70 -16.03 4.20
CA GLY A 197 -13.13 -15.86 2.82
C GLY A 197 -14.66 -15.89 2.66
N ARG A 198 -15.41 -16.62 3.49
CA ARG A 198 -16.88 -16.57 3.48
C ARG A 198 -17.39 -15.22 3.97
N ALA A 199 -16.82 -14.73 5.07
CA ALA A 199 -17.18 -13.42 5.61
C ALA A 199 -16.89 -12.31 4.61
N PHE A 200 -15.73 -12.35 3.95
CA PHE A 200 -15.37 -11.45 2.85
C PHE A 200 -16.36 -11.55 1.69
N ASN A 201 -16.69 -12.75 1.22
CA ASN A 201 -17.62 -12.94 0.10
C ASN A 201 -19.02 -12.39 0.41
N ASN A 202 -19.48 -12.52 1.67
CA ASN A 202 -20.74 -11.92 2.10
C ASN A 202 -20.68 -10.38 2.09
N TRP A 203 -19.54 -9.80 2.49
CA TRP A 203 -19.34 -8.36 2.45
C TRP A 203 -19.29 -7.84 1.01
N ILE A 204 -18.41 -8.41 0.16
CA ILE A 204 -18.22 -7.92 -1.21
C ILE A 204 -19.49 -8.05 -2.04
N SER A 205 -20.26 -9.14 -1.85
CA SER A 205 -21.55 -9.32 -2.54
C SER A 205 -22.54 -8.19 -2.20
N LYS A 206 -22.61 -7.78 -0.93
CA LYS A 206 -23.44 -6.66 -0.50
C LYS A 206 -22.90 -5.33 -1.07
N ALA A 207 -21.61 -5.10 -1.01
CA ALA A 207 -20.98 -3.88 -1.51
C ALA A 207 -21.15 -3.71 -3.03
N MET A 208 -21.03 -4.79 -3.80
CA MET A 208 -21.23 -4.78 -5.26
C MET A 208 -22.69 -4.52 -5.67
N SER A 209 -23.65 -4.93 -4.88
CA SER A 209 -25.09 -4.67 -5.12
C SER A 209 -25.54 -3.30 -4.61
N GLY A 210 -24.70 -2.57 -3.91
CA GLY A 210 -24.98 -1.25 -3.34
C GLY A 210 -24.74 -0.10 -4.33
N PRO A 211 -24.78 1.16 -3.84
CA PRO A 211 -24.44 2.34 -4.63
C PRO A 211 -22.95 2.28 -5.05
N ARG A 212 -22.60 3.07 -6.09
CA ARG A 212 -21.23 3.11 -6.62
C ARG A 212 -20.20 3.37 -5.51
N LEU A 213 -20.45 4.37 -4.67
CA LEU A 213 -19.61 4.67 -3.51
C LEU A 213 -20.34 4.29 -2.23
N SER A 214 -19.72 3.46 -1.42
CA SER A 214 -20.20 3.07 -0.09
C SER A 214 -19.03 3.01 0.90
N ARG A 215 -19.30 3.09 2.22
CA ARG A 215 -18.26 2.91 3.22
C ARG A 215 -17.65 1.52 3.12
N SER A 216 -16.33 1.45 3.04
CA SER A 216 -15.64 0.17 2.90
C SER A 216 -15.38 -0.49 4.24
N ASN A 217 -15.48 -1.81 4.30
CA ASN A 217 -14.96 -2.63 5.39
C ASN A 217 -13.77 -3.49 4.94
N HIS A 218 -13.30 -3.24 3.72
CA HIS A 218 -12.14 -3.92 3.15
C HIS A 218 -11.37 -2.94 2.26
N VAL A 219 -10.08 -3.15 2.13
CA VAL A 219 -9.21 -2.40 1.22
C VAL A 219 -8.48 -3.38 0.33
N CYS A 220 -8.39 -3.04 -0.93
CA CYS A 220 -7.49 -3.66 -1.88
C CYS A 220 -6.25 -2.77 -1.98
N GLY A 221 -5.13 -3.20 -1.40
CA GLY A 221 -3.90 -2.41 -1.30
C GLY A 221 -3.33 -1.99 -2.66
N GLY A 222 -3.50 -2.83 -3.68
CA GLY A 222 -3.13 -2.54 -5.06
C GLY A 222 -4.23 -1.81 -5.86
N CYS A 223 -5.37 -1.46 -5.25
CA CYS A 223 -6.41 -0.63 -5.85
C CYS A 223 -6.90 0.41 -4.83
N LEU A 224 -5.96 1.25 -4.37
CA LEU A 224 -6.15 2.23 -3.30
C LEU A 224 -5.76 3.63 -3.78
N ALA A 225 -6.70 4.57 -3.71
CA ALA A 225 -6.48 5.99 -4.01
C ALA A 225 -6.57 6.83 -2.74
N LEU A 226 -5.55 7.64 -2.48
CA LEU A 226 -5.48 8.54 -1.35
C LEU A 226 -5.37 9.98 -1.84
N HIS A 227 -6.22 10.86 -1.32
CA HIS A 227 -6.10 12.30 -1.48
C HIS A 227 -4.98 12.84 -0.59
N ARG A 228 -4.33 13.93 -1.00
CA ARG A 228 -3.24 14.57 -0.24
C ARG A 228 -3.61 14.85 1.21
N GLU A 229 -4.83 15.31 1.48
CA GLU A 229 -5.29 15.57 2.83
C GLU A 229 -5.32 14.33 3.73
N THR A 230 -5.41 13.13 3.16
CA THR A 230 -5.32 11.88 3.91
C THR A 230 -3.86 11.52 4.16
N TYR A 231 -3.06 11.35 3.12
CA TYR A 231 -1.72 10.79 3.26
C TYR A 231 -0.73 11.73 3.97
N ARG A 232 -0.97 13.03 3.95
CA ARG A 232 -0.15 13.98 4.73
C ARG A 232 -0.44 13.93 6.24
N ARG A 233 -1.60 13.41 6.64
CA ARG A 233 -2.02 13.33 8.04
C ARG A 233 -1.86 11.95 8.65
N LEU A 234 -1.88 10.92 7.84
CA LEU A 234 -1.86 9.54 8.30
C LEU A 234 -0.91 8.69 7.48
N SER A 235 0.03 8.01 8.15
CA SER A 235 0.91 7.01 7.55
C SER A 235 0.29 5.62 7.59
N PHE A 236 0.83 4.70 6.79
CA PHE A 236 0.68 3.28 7.06
C PHE A 236 1.46 2.91 8.33
N ASP A 237 0.98 1.92 9.08
CA ASP A 237 1.63 1.43 10.29
C ASP A 237 2.87 0.59 9.96
N PRO A 238 4.10 1.06 10.27
CA PRO A 238 5.31 0.34 9.92
C PRO A 238 5.48 -1.00 10.63
N TRP A 239 4.83 -1.19 11.76
CA TRP A 239 4.98 -2.37 12.62
C TRP A 239 3.98 -3.47 12.33
N ILE A 240 2.96 -3.23 11.51
CA ILE A 240 2.12 -4.32 11.05
C ILE A 240 2.87 -5.15 10.00
N LEU A 241 3.06 -6.44 10.27
CA LEU A 241 3.89 -7.30 9.40
C LEU A 241 3.22 -7.65 8.08
N ARG A 242 1.90 -7.46 7.99
CA ARG A 242 1.07 -7.74 6.82
C ARG A 242 -0.32 -7.15 6.98
N GLY A 243 -1.00 -6.83 5.85
CA GLY A 243 -2.38 -6.34 5.82
C GLY A 243 -2.48 -4.87 6.19
N GLU A 244 -1.45 -4.12 5.89
CA GLU A 244 -1.31 -2.68 6.06
C GLU A 244 -2.46 -1.90 5.41
N ASP A 245 -3.09 -2.47 4.40
CA ASP A 245 -4.24 -1.91 3.69
C ASP A 245 -5.49 -1.87 4.56
N LEU A 246 -5.86 -3.00 5.19
CA LEU A 246 -6.99 -3.04 6.11
C LEU A 246 -6.69 -2.28 7.40
N ASP A 247 -5.47 -2.37 7.91
CA ASP A 247 -5.02 -1.62 9.07
C ASP A 247 -5.16 -0.11 8.83
N TYR A 248 -4.78 0.38 7.65
CA TYR A 248 -4.95 1.79 7.26
C TYR A 248 -6.41 2.26 7.29
N LEU A 249 -7.37 1.37 6.93
CA LEU A 249 -8.80 1.67 7.07
C LEU A 249 -9.20 1.80 8.55
N LEU A 250 -8.68 0.92 9.42
CA LEU A 250 -8.95 1.00 10.85
C LEU A 250 -8.38 2.29 11.44
N ASP A 251 -7.16 2.65 11.05
CA ASP A 251 -6.50 3.88 11.47
C ASP A 251 -7.29 5.12 11.02
N LEU A 252 -7.69 5.18 9.76
CA LEU A 252 -8.52 6.29 9.27
C LEU A 252 -9.80 6.44 10.10
N ARG A 253 -10.44 5.34 10.47
CA ARG A 253 -11.63 5.38 11.33
C ARG A 253 -11.33 5.86 12.75
N MET A 254 -10.20 5.45 13.33
CA MET A 254 -9.76 5.95 14.63
C MET A 254 -9.56 7.47 14.60
N TYR A 255 -9.04 8.01 13.49
CA TYR A 255 -8.84 9.45 13.28
C TYR A 255 -10.05 10.18 12.66
N GLY A 256 -11.22 9.57 12.63
CA GLY A 256 -12.49 10.22 12.23
C GLY A 256 -12.72 10.34 10.73
N SER A 257 -11.97 9.59 9.91
CA SER A 257 -12.13 9.50 8.46
C SER A 257 -12.57 8.09 8.05
N ASP A 258 -12.65 7.81 6.74
CA ASP A 258 -13.02 6.49 6.24
C ASP A 258 -12.47 6.24 4.82
N ILE A 259 -12.47 4.98 4.40
CA ILE A 259 -12.22 4.59 3.01
C ILE A 259 -13.55 4.28 2.33
N TRP A 260 -13.73 4.80 1.13
CA TRP A 260 -14.92 4.57 0.31
C TRP A 260 -14.67 3.47 -0.72
N PHE A 261 -15.51 2.46 -0.73
CA PHE A 261 -15.50 1.40 -1.75
C PHE A 261 -16.18 1.89 -3.03
N ASP A 262 -15.51 1.75 -4.18
CA ASP A 262 -16.07 2.04 -5.51
C ASP A 262 -16.30 0.72 -6.26
N ASN A 263 -17.54 0.33 -6.45
CA ASN A 263 -17.89 -0.92 -7.14
C ASN A 263 -17.77 -0.86 -8.67
N GLN A 264 -17.26 0.24 -9.22
CA GLN A 264 -16.99 0.41 -10.65
C GLN A 264 -15.50 0.59 -10.96
N TRP A 265 -14.63 0.58 -9.93
CA TRP A 265 -13.20 0.75 -10.07
C TRP A 265 -12.46 -0.54 -9.72
N SER A 266 -11.81 -1.15 -10.71
CA SER A 266 -11.21 -2.47 -10.57
C SER A 266 -9.97 -2.65 -11.43
N LEU A 267 -9.21 -3.67 -11.09
CA LEU A 267 -8.11 -4.21 -11.86
C LEU A 267 -8.12 -5.74 -11.81
N THR A 268 -7.18 -6.41 -12.46
CA THR A 268 -7.05 -7.86 -12.45
C THR A 268 -5.78 -8.25 -11.70
N HIS A 269 -5.92 -9.02 -10.62
CA HIS A 269 -4.81 -9.52 -9.81
C HIS A 269 -4.40 -10.91 -10.28
N ARG A 270 -3.15 -11.06 -10.70
CA ARG A 270 -2.56 -12.28 -11.27
C ARG A 270 -1.29 -12.69 -10.53
N PRO A 271 -1.39 -13.03 -9.24
CA PRO A 271 -0.22 -13.37 -8.43
C PRO A 271 0.44 -14.66 -8.92
N PRO A 272 1.75 -14.79 -8.75
CA PRO A 272 2.43 -16.07 -8.87
C PRO A 272 1.81 -17.10 -7.92
N ARG A 273 1.84 -18.38 -8.30
CA ARG A 273 1.25 -19.44 -7.46
C ARG A 273 1.94 -19.54 -6.12
N ASP A 274 1.22 -19.26 -5.05
CA ASP A 274 1.69 -19.45 -3.68
C ASP A 274 1.77 -20.95 -3.34
N ARG A 275 2.93 -21.39 -2.88
CA ARG A 275 3.21 -22.78 -2.46
C ARG A 275 3.33 -22.91 -0.94
N HIS A 276 3.23 -21.80 -0.18
CA HIS A 276 3.58 -21.75 1.25
C HIS A 276 2.39 -21.33 2.15
N GLU A 277 1.24 -21.97 1.97
CA GLU A 277 0.01 -21.63 2.70
C GLU A 277 0.17 -21.64 4.24
N GLY A 278 0.94 -22.57 4.78
CA GLY A 278 1.19 -22.62 6.22
C GLY A 278 2.03 -21.46 6.73
N HIS A 279 2.99 -20.99 5.92
CA HIS A 279 3.79 -19.81 6.23
C HIS A 279 2.95 -18.53 6.17
N ARG A 280 2.11 -18.40 5.14
CA ARG A 280 1.16 -17.29 5.00
C ARG A 280 0.20 -17.22 6.18
N PHE A 281 -0.35 -18.37 6.60
CA PHE A 281 -1.21 -18.45 7.79
C PHE A 281 -0.48 -18.01 9.07
N TYR A 282 0.79 -18.40 9.24
CA TYR A 282 1.62 -17.96 10.38
C TYR A 282 1.73 -16.43 10.42
N ARG A 283 2.01 -15.79 9.29
CA ARG A 283 2.08 -14.32 9.18
C ARG A 283 0.72 -13.65 9.40
N ASP A 284 -0.35 -14.22 8.87
CA ASP A 284 -1.72 -13.72 9.08
C ASP A 284 -2.12 -13.73 10.58
N ILE A 285 -1.54 -14.62 11.39
CA ILE A 285 -1.79 -14.62 12.83
C ILE A 285 -1.23 -13.36 13.48
N PHE A 286 -0.01 -12.96 13.14
CA PHE A 286 0.58 -11.72 13.66
C PHE A 286 -0.29 -10.52 13.28
N ARG A 287 -0.72 -10.42 12.04
CA ARG A 287 -1.63 -9.38 11.57
C ARG A 287 -2.87 -9.28 12.44
N TRP A 288 -3.65 -10.37 12.53
CA TRP A 288 -4.96 -10.34 13.20
C TRP A 288 -4.85 -10.11 14.71
N VAL A 289 -3.80 -10.62 15.33
CA VAL A 289 -3.50 -10.36 16.75
C VAL A 289 -3.10 -8.89 16.93
N TYR A 290 -2.29 -8.35 16.03
CA TYR A 290 -1.86 -6.96 16.06
C TYR A 290 -3.06 -6.00 15.92
N GLU A 291 -3.88 -6.16 14.88
CA GLU A 291 -5.09 -5.33 14.67
C GLU A 291 -6.06 -5.40 15.88
N TYR A 292 -6.22 -6.58 16.49
CA TYR A 292 -7.03 -6.74 17.68
C TYR A 292 -6.49 -5.89 18.86
N TYR A 293 -5.20 -6.02 19.17
CA TYR A 293 -4.59 -5.27 20.27
C TYR A 293 -4.52 -3.77 19.97
N LYS A 294 -4.31 -3.38 18.74
CA LYS A 294 -4.35 -1.98 18.30
C LYS A 294 -5.71 -1.34 18.57
N ILE A 295 -6.80 -2.03 18.25
CA ILE A 295 -8.16 -1.58 18.58
C ILE A 295 -8.37 -1.51 20.09
N GLU A 296 -7.91 -2.52 20.87
CA GLU A 296 -8.01 -2.48 22.33
C GLU A 296 -7.21 -1.32 22.92
N PHE A 297 -6.00 -1.07 22.41
CA PHE A 297 -5.17 0.04 22.84
C PHE A 297 -5.82 1.40 22.53
N SER A 298 -6.39 1.56 21.35
CA SER A 298 -7.05 2.81 20.92
C SER A 298 -8.21 3.21 21.84
N ARG A 299 -8.85 2.25 22.53
CA ARG A 299 -9.95 2.52 23.46
C ARG A 299 -9.52 3.33 24.70
N ALA A 300 -8.25 3.29 25.05
CA ALA A 300 -7.68 4.06 26.15
C ALA A 300 -7.24 5.47 25.74
N GLN A 301 -7.26 5.79 24.42
CA GLN A 301 -6.87 7.09 23.88
C GLN A 301 -8.08 8.03 23.80
N ILE A 302 -7.93 9.26 24.30
CA ILE A 302 -9.04 10.23 24.39
C ILE A 302 -9.35 10.85 23.03
N ASP A 303 -8.33 11.01 22.21
CA ASP A 303 -8.37 11.69 20.90
C ASP A 303 -8.69 10.75 19.73
N LEU A 304 -8.89 9.45 19.98
CA LEU A 304 -9.25 8.47 18.95
C LEU A 304 -10.71 8.02 19.06
N LEU A 305 -11.34 7.86 17.91
CA LEU A 305 -12.66 7.25 17.83
C LEU A 305 -12.58 5.75 18.07
N GLN A 306 -13.48 5.23 18.89
CA GLN A 306 -13.52 3.81 19.22
C GLN A 306 -14.14 2.99 18.11
N ILE A 307 -13.40 2.04 17.57
CA ILE A 307 -13.91 1.06 16.61
C ILE A 307 -14.50 -0.12 17.35
N LYS A 308 -15.75 -0.44 17.02
CA LYS A 308 -16.42 -1.65 17.52
C LYS A 308 -16.37 -2.73 16.44
N PRO A 309 -15.94 -3.98 16.73
CA PRO A 309 -15.98 -5.08 15.74
C PRO A 309 -17.35 -5.26 15.10
N SER A 310 -18.44 -4.97 15.81
CA SER A 310 -19.80 -5.03 15.28
C SER A 310 -20.08 -4.07 14.13
N SER A 311 -19.39 -2.91 14.07
CA SER A 311 -19.49 -1.96 12.95
C SER A 311 -18.78 -2.43 11.68
N LEU A 312 -17.96 -3.48 11.81
CA LEU A 312 -17.17 -4.08 10.74
C LEU A 312 -17.76 -5.43 10.26
N MET A 313 -19.02 -5.71 10.58
CA MET A 313 -19.69 -6.94 10.13
C MET A 313 -20.11 -6.82 8.65
N PRO A 314 -20.11 -7.92 7.88
CA PRO A 314 -19.70 -9.27 8.24
C PRO A 314 -18.19 -9.52 8.15
N TYR A 315 -17.41 -8.56 7.67
CA TYR A 315 -15.96 -8.59 7.52
C TYR A 315 -15.40 -7.18 7.76
N PRO A 316 -14.27 -7.01 8.44
CA PRO A 316 -13.44 -7.99 9.16
C PRO A 316 -13.91 -8.25 10.62
N GLY A 317 -15.02 -7.67 11.06
CA GLY A 317 -15.49 -7.66 12.45
C GLY A 317 -15.31 -8.97 13.22
N PRO A 318 -15.77 -10.14 12.69
CA PRO A 318 -15.63 -11.42 13.40
C PRO A 318 -14.19 -11.81 13.74
N PHE A 319 -13.18 -11.23 13.07
CA PHE A 319 -11.75 -11.55 13.27
C PHE A 319 -11.07 -10.59 14.26
N LEU A 320 -11.81 -9.60 14.75
CA LEU A 320 -11.36 -8.57 15.68
C LEU A 320 -12.10 -8.63 17.03
N GLU A 321 -12.90 -9.68 17.25
CA GLU A 321 -13.64 -9.89 18.49
C GLU A 321 -12.79 -10.53 19.59
N PRO A 322 -13.14 -10.33 20.88
CA PRO A 322 -12.50 -11.02 22.01
C PRO A 322 -12.43 -12.53 21.82
N GLY A 323 -11.35 -13.14 22.32
CA GLY A 323 -11.13 -14.60 22.16
C GLY A 323 -10.48 -15.00 20.83
N ILE A 324 -9.97 -14.04 20.06
CA ILE A 324 -9.26 -14.27 18.78
C ILE A 324 -8.17 -15.34 18.93
N THR A 325 -7.32 -15.28 19.95
CA THR A 325 -6.25 -16.24 20.21
C THR A 325 -6.77 -17.68 20.32
N LYS A 326 -7.89 -17.88 21.02
CA LYS A 326 -8.52 -19.20 21.15
C LYS A 326 -9.03 -19.73 19.82
N ARG A 327 -9.63 -18.86 19.00
CA ARG A 327 -10.13 -19.20 17.66
C ARG A 327 -8.99 -19.55 16.72
N ILE A 328 -7.90 -18.79 16.74
CA ILE A 328 -6.68 -19.04 15.96
C ILE A 328 -6.09 -20.40 16.33
N LYS A 329 -5.91 -20.68 17.63
CA LYS A 329 -5.38 -21.97 18.12
C LYS A 329 -6.20 -23.16 17.63
N ARG A 330 -7.53 -23.07 17.72
CA ARG A 330 -8.44 -24.13 17.22
C ARG A 330 -8.31 -24.31 15.71
N THR A 331 -8.26 -23.22 14.95
CA THR A 331 -8.10 -23.27 13.50
C THR A 331 -6.77 -23.88 13.11
N ALA A 332 -5.68 -23.43 13.74
CA ALA A 332 -4.33 -23.94 13.49
C ALA A 332 -4.24 -25.45 13.78
N PHE A 333 -4.84 -25.90 14.88
CA PHE A 333 -4.92 -27.31 15.21
C PHE A 333 -5.65 -28.11 14.12
N LEU A 334 -6.85 -27.69 13.72
CA LEU A 334 -7.64 -28.38 12.68
C LEU A 334 -6.90 -28.38 11.33
N ARG A 335 -6.30 -27.27 10.93
CA ARG A 335 -5.48 -27.20 9.70
C ARG A 335 -4.24 -28.09 9.78
N SER A 336 -3.60 -28.22 10.94
CA SER A 336 -2.46 -29.13 11.12
C SER A 336 -2.81 -30.60 10.93
N LEU A 337 -4.07 -30.99 11.06
CA LEU A 337 -4.56 -32.34 10.78
C LEU A 337 -4.86 -32.54 9.29
N ALA A 338 -5.35 -31.50 8.61
CA ALA A 338 -5.95 -31.59 7.28
C ALA A 338 -5.06 -31.09 6.12
N ARG A 339 -4.04 -30.26 6.42
CA ARG A 339 -3.25 -29.58 5.40
C ARG A 339 -1.77 -29.99 5.44
N PRO A 340 -1.02 -29.84 4.34
CA PRO A 340 0.43 -29.86 4.38
C PRO A 340 0.96 -28.76 5.33
N ASP A 341 2.25 -28.71 5.60
CA ASP A 341 2.89 -27.73 6.50
C ASP A 341 2.42 -27.81 7.98
N LYS A 342 2.12 -29.01 8.46
CA LYS A 342 1.66 -29.26 9.83
C LYS A 342 2.47 -28.53 10.90
N LYS A 343 3.80 -28.44 10.69
CA LYS A 343 4.71 -27.74 11.60
C LYS A 343 4.39 -26.26 11.70
N ARG A 344 4.20 -25.57 10.57
CA ARG A 344 3.89 -24.14 10.52
C ARG A 344 2.53 -23.80 11.18
N TYR A 345 1.52 -24.64 10.98
CA TYR A 345 0.25 -24.47 11.68
C TYR A 345 0.39 -24.59 13.21
N ARG A 346 1.19 -25.53 13.69
CA ARG A 346 1.46 -25.70 15.13
C ARG A 346 2.28 -24.53 15.71
N GLU A 347 3.26 -24.04 14.97
CA GLU A 347 4.04 -22.84 15.32
C GLU A 347 3.11 -21.63 15.43
N GLY A 348 2.19 -21.44 14.47
CA GLY A 348 1.19 -20.39 14.50
C GLY A 348 0.26 -20.46 15.70
N ALA A 349 -0.13 -21.67 16.12
CA ALA A 349 -0.94 -21.82 17.34
C ALA A 349 -0.21 -21.39 18.61
N LYS A 350 1.13 -21.58 18.67
CA LYS A 350 1.96 -21.12 19.78
C LYS A 350 2.16 -19.60 19.69
N ALA A 351 2.50 -19.09 18.51
CA ALA A 351 2.73 -17.67 18.29
C ALA A 351 1.53 -16.79 18.69
N ALA A 352 0.32 -17.23 18.40
CA ALA A 352 -0.90 -16.48 18.73
C ALA A 352 -1.10 -16.17 20.23
N ALA A 353 -0.48 -16.93 21.13
CA ALA A 353 -0.60 -16.72 22.57
C ALA A 353 0.68 -16.24 23.25
N GLY A 354 1.76 -16.14 22.50
CA GLY A 354 3.06 -15.65 22.95
C GLY A 354 3.52 -14.54 22.01
N GLU A 355 4.47 -14.85 21.15
CA GLU A 355 5.19 -13.88 20.29
C GLU A 355 4.29 -12.85 19.58
N ALA A 356 3.15 -13.25 18.99
CA ALA A 356 2.26 -12.32 18.29
C ALA A 356 1.55 -11.36 19.25
N THR A 357 1.21 -11.83 20.47
CA THR A 357 0.61 -10.99 21.51
C THR A 357 1.63 -10.01 22.08
N GLU A 358 2.81 -10.51 22.43
CA GLU A 358 3.92 -9.69 22.94
C GLU A 358 4.33 -8.63 21.92
N TYR A 359 4.51 -9.04 20.65
CA TYR A 359 4.82 -8.13 19.56
C TYR A 359 3.75 -7.03 19.39
N ALA A 360 2.46 -7.39 19.41
CA ALA A 360 1.38 -6.42 19.28
C ALA A 360 1.36 -5.42 20.44
N GLN A 361 1.51 -5.90 21.68
CA GLN A 361 1.52 -5.05 22.86
C GLN A 361 2.71 -4.10 22.89
N GLU A 362 3.87 -4.52 22.40
CA GLU A 362 5.08 -3.70 22.33
C GLU A 362 4.97 -2.62 21.23
N HIS A 363 4.38 -2.94 20.08
CA HIS A 363 4.50 -2.10 18.88
C HIS A 363 3.27 -1.25 18.56
N CYS A 364 2.07 -1.62 19.04
CA CYS A 364 0.87 -0.82 18.76
C CYS A 364 1.00 0.65 19.22
N MET A 365 1.64 0.89 20.37
CA MET A 365 1.84 2.23 20.88
C MET A 365 2.80 3.04 19.99
N LYS A 366 3.86 2.43 19.49
CA LYS A 366 4.86 3.08 18.61
C LYS A 366 4.22 3.71 17.39
N TYR A 367 3.18 3.08 16.83
CA TYR A 367 2.44 3.63 15.70
C TYR A 367 1.76 4.95 16.05
N PHE A 368 1.04 5.03 17.16
CA PHE A 368 0.36 6.26 17.56
C PHE A 368 1.36 7.37 17.90
N GLU A 369 2.50 7.05 18.49
CA GLU A 369 3.61 7.99 18.70
C GLU A 369 4.18 8.48 17.35
N PHE A 370 4.37 7.59 16.39
CA PHE A 370 4.86 7.94 15.06
C PHE A 370 3.91 8.87 14.29
N GLN A 371 2.59 8.81 14.52
CA GLN A 371 1.65 9.71 13.85
C GLN A 371 1.87 11.19 14.19
N TYR A 372 2.34 11.51 15.38
CA TYR A 372 2.73 12.90 15.72
C TYR A 372 3.92 13.34 14.87
N THR A 373 4.93 12.49 14.70
CA THR A 373 6.11 12.76 13.88
C THR A 373 5.76 12.80 12.39
N TRP A 374 4.85 11.93 11.92
CA TRP A 374 4.44 11.85 10.51
C TRP A 374 3.90 13.18 9.98
N GLY A 375 3.02 13.83 10.71
CA GLY A 375 2.45 15.13 10.31
C GLY A 375 3.53 16.19 10.10
N ASP A 376 4.51 16.25 11.00
CA ASP A 376 5.63 17.19 10.93
C ASP A 376 6.55 16.88 9.76
N ILE A 377 6.88 15.60 9.53
CA ILE A 377 7.66 15.17 8.35
C ILE A 377 6.96 15.63 7.08
N MET A 378 5.68 15.31 6.91
CA MET A 378 4.94 15.63 5.68
C MET A 378 4.79 17.14 5.46
N ALA A 379 4.67 17.93 6.52
CA ALA A 379 4.65 19.38 6.42
C ALA A 379 6.01 19.94 5.95
N ARG A 380 7.13 19.37 6.40
CA ARG A 380 8.47 19.76 5.94
C ARG A 380 8.75 19.35 4.50
N MET A 381 8.24 18.19 4.08
CA MET A 381 8.43 17.66 2.73
C MET A 381 7.65 18.46 1.65
N GLU A 382 6.55 19.11 2.00
CA GLU A 382 5.67 19.83 1.07
C GLU A 382 6.39 20.93 0.25
N SER A 383 7.38 21.56 0.81
CA SER A 383 8.11 22.67 0.17
C SER A 383 9.62 22.42 0.05
N ASP A 384 10.03 21.17 0.16
CA ASP A 384 11.46 20.81 0.13
C ASP A 384 12.01 20.78 -1.30
N GLY A 385 12.37 21.97 -1.82
CA GLY A 385 12.98 22.11 -3.15
C GLY A 385 14.32 21.41 -3.28
N GLY A 386 15.11 21.34 -2.20
CA GLY A 386 16.41 20.66 -2.20
C GLY A 386 16.26 19.15 -2.40
N LEU A 387 15.37 18.51 -1.63
CA LEU A 387 15.09 17.08 -1.79
C LEU A 387 14.46 16.77 -3.16
N ARG A 388 13.52 17.61 -3.61
CA ARG A 388 12.93 17.48 -4.95
C ARG A 388 14.00 17.48 -6.02
N GLN A 389 14.92 18.44 -5.99
CA GLN A 389 16.01 18.54 -6.95
C GLN A 389 16.93 17.31 -6.90
N ALA A 390 17.31 16.86 -5.70
CA ALA A 390 18.15 15.68 -5.53
C ALA A 390 17.51 14.41 -6.11
N LEU A 391 16.21 14.18 -5.87
CA LEU A 391 15.48 13.05 -6.45
C LEU A 391 15.38 13.13 -7.98
N VAL A 392 15.19 14.31 -8.55
CA VAL A 392 15.16 14.53 -10.01
C VAL A 392 16.53 14.22 -10.62
N GLN A 393 17.63 14.72 -10.02
CA GLN A 393 18.97 14.43 -10.49
C GLN A 393 19.32 12.95 -10.41
N ALA A 394 18.93 12.28 -9.33
CA ALA A 394 19.06 10.83 -9.17
C ALA A 394 18.33 10.06 -10.28
N ALA A 395 17.10 10.47 -10.61
CA ALA A 395 16.31 9.88 -11.69
C ALA A 395 16.99 10.05 -13.07
N ILE A 396 17.50 11.24 -13.38
CA ILE A 396 18.23 11.52 -14.62
C ILE A 396 19.49 10.65 -14.72
N ALA A 397 20.28 10.57 -13.64
CA ALA A 397 21.49 9.74 -13.59
C ALA A 397 21.14 8.26 -13.86
N ARG A 398 20.12 7.74 -13.20
CA ARG A 398 19.68 6.34 -13.37
C ARG A 398 19.16 6.06 -14.78
N GLN A 399 18.36 6.94 -15.36
CA GLN A 399 17.84 6.80 -16.73
C GLN A 399 18.94 6.79 -17.79
N SER A 400 19.99 7.58 -17.58
CA SER A 400 21.18 7.61 -18.47
C SER A 400 22.16 6.46 -18.24
N GLY A 401 21.88 5.54 -17.29
CA GLY A 401 22.74 4.43 -16.93
C GLY A 401 23.96 4.83 -16.09
N GLY A 402 23.96 6.08 -15.57
CA GLY A 402 24.96 6.58 -14.63
C GLY A 402 24.77 6.05 -13.22
N GLU A 403 25.77 6.27 -12.39
CA GLU A 403 25.71 6.01 -10.96
C GLU A 403 24.92 7.11 -10.25
N VAL A 404 24.00 6.74 -9.36
CA VAL A 404 23.27 7.71 -8.53
C VAL A 404 24.18 8.09 -7.36
N VAL A 405 24.61 9.35 -7.36
CA VAL A 405 25.42 9.88 -6.27
C VAL A 405 24.49 10.32 -5.13
N VAL A 406 24.72 9.75 -3.95
CA VAL A 406 23.99 10.11 -2.73
C VAL A 406 24.66 11.35 -2.13
N GLU A 407 24.26 12.52 -2.58
CA GLU A 407 24.68 13.79 -1.97
C GLU A 407 23.58 14.34 -1.08
N ALA A 408 23.98 14.92 0.04
CA ALA A 408 23.04 15.58 0.95
C ALA A 408 22.28 16.69 0.21
N ALA A 409 20.94 16.68 0.28
CA ALA A 409 20.12 17.72 -0.32
C ALA A 409 20.53 19.11 0.21
N ALA A 410 20.60 20.12 -0.67
CA ALA A 410 20.95 21.47 -0.27
C ALA A 410 19.98 22.01 0.79
N PRO A 411 20.42 22.85 1.74
CA PRO A 411 19.55 23.39 2.78
C PRO A 411 18.38 24.16 2.15
N ALA A 412 17.21 24.05 2.76
CA ALA A 412 16.01 24.75 2.33
C ALA A 412 16.26 26.26 2.33
N GLY A 413 16.22 26.90 1.16
CA GLY A 413 16.50 28.35 0.98
C GLY A 413 17.61 28.71 0.00
N ALA A 414 18.36 27.73 -0.54
CA ALA A 414 19.28 28.02 -1.64
C ALA A 414 18.45 28.19 -2.93
N SER A 415 18.40 29.46 -3.43
CA SER A 415 17.75 29.78 -4.70
C SER A 415 18.45 29.05 -5.84
N ALA A 416 17.72 28.29 -6.61
CA ALA A 416 18.21 27.62 -7.82
C ALA A 416 18.36 28.66 -8.98
N ASP A 417 19.35 29.49 -8.91
CA ASP A 417 19.79 30.27 -10.08
C ASP A 417 20.84 29.44 -10.83
N GLY A 418 20.39 28.67 -11.82
CA GLY A 418 21.32 28.00 -12.73
C GLY A 418 20.96 26.61 -13.25
N ALA A 419 19.78 26.07 -12.97
CA ALA A 419 19.37 24.79 -13.55
C ALA A 419 18.64 25.00 -14.88
N GLY A 420 19.28 24.57 -15.97
CA GLY A 420 18.61 24.43 -17.26
C GLY A 420 17.41 23.51 -17.16
N ASN A 421 16.37 23.78 -17.94
CA ASN A 421 15.04 23.17 -18.05
C ASN A 421 14.91 21.69 -17.59
N ALA A 422 14.98 21.45 -16.29
CA ALA A 422 14.54 20.20 -15.68
C ALA A 422 13.00 20.11 -15.56
N SER A 423 12.28 21.19 -15.91
CA SER A 423 10.82 21.27 -15.89
C SER A 423 10.16 20.32 -16.87
N ASP A 424 10.80 20.01 -18.00
CA ASP A 424 10.21 19.17 -19.06
C ASP A 424 10.07 17.68 -18.68
N LEU A 425 10.79 17.21 -17.67
CA LEU A 425 10.69 15.83 -17.18
C LEU A 425 9.62 15.66 -16.10
N LEU A 426 9.14 16.74 -15.51
CA LEU A 426 8.14 16.75 -14.43
C LEU A 426 6.97 17.69 -14.71
N GLU A 427 6.85 18.27 -15.92
CA GLU A 427 5.61 18.94 -16.26
C GLU A 427 4.49 17.89 -16.28
N PRO A 428 3.45 18.07 -15.45
CA PRO A 428 2.26 17.27 -15.63
C PRO A 428 1.78 17.54 -17.07
N ALA A 429 1.51 16.47 -17.82
CA ALA A 429 0.69 16.59 -19.01
C ALA A 429 -0.65 17.19 -18.56
N VAL A 430 -0.72 18.52 -18.57
CA VAL A 430 -1.97 19.26 -18.45
C VAL A 430 -2.68 19.00 -19.78
N ALA A 431 -3.16 17.77 -19.95
CA ALA A 431 -4.14 17.48 -20.94
C ALA A 431 -5.37 18.30 -20.57
N ASN A 432 -5.74 19.20 -21.46
CA ASN A 432 -6.91 20.04 -21.48
C ASN A 432 -8.14 19.36 -20.85
N LEU A 433 -8.24 19.42 -19.52
CA LEU A 433 -9.50 19.19 -18.83
C LEU A 433 -10.22 20.53 -18.89
N ASP A 434 -11.27 20.56 -19.70
CA ASP A 434 -12.19 21.66 -19.86
C ASP A 434 -12.54 22.28 -18.49
N PRO A 435 -12.24 23.57 -18.23
CA PRO A 435 -12.59 24.23 -16.97
C PRO A 435 -14.11 24.32 -16.71
N GLY A 436 -14.94 23.92 -17.68
CA GLY A 436 -16.41 23.94 -17.61
C GLY A 436 -17.07 22.72 -16.95
N MET A 437 -16.35 21.65 -16.56
CA MET A 437 -16.95 20.51 -15.88
C MET A 437 -17.08 20.69 -14.34
N THR A 438 -17.58 21.84 -13.90
CA THR A 438 -18.26 21.97 -12.60
C THR A 438 -19.72 21.52 -12.73
N ALA A 439 -19.94 20.32 -13.27
CA ALA A 439 -21.24 19.69 -13.14
C ALA A 439 -21.39 19.25 -11.68
N GLU A 440 -22.41 19.75 -10.99
CA GLU A 440 -22.87 19.23 -9.70
C GLU A 440 -23.14 17.73 -9.84
N ILE A 441 -22.14 16.91 -9.53
CA ILE A 441 -22.31 15.46 -9.44
C ILE A 441 -23.07 15.21 -8.15
N ARG A 442 -24.39 15.07 -8.24
CA ARG A 442 -25.22 14.60 -7.14
C ARG A 442 -24.94 13.12 -6.94
N LEU A 443 -24.01 12.82 -6.06
CA LEU A 443 -23.70 11.44 -5.67
C LEU A 443 -24.87 10.87 -4.86
N ASN A 444 -25.55 9.85 -5.40
CA ASN A 444 -26.53 9.05 -4.65
C ASN A 444 -25.76 8.07 -3.75
N ILE A 445 -25.41 8.50 -2.57
CA ILE A 445 -24.77 7.66 -1.56
C ILE A 445 -25.83 7.36 -0.50
N ASN A 446 -26.32 6.13 -0.46
CA ASN A 446 -27.15 5.66 0.64
C ASN A 446 -26.24 5.29 1.79
N GLU A 447 -26.33 6.04 2.88
CA GLU A 447 -25.74 5.68 4.17
C GLU A 447 -26.83 4.95 4.97
N GLU A 448 -26.66 3.66 5.19
CA GLU A 448 -27.26 2.88 6.26
C GLU A 448 -26.15 2.25 7.12
#